data_6ebe64219f6b8c5a1f103b88decd1e6a
#
_entry.id   6ebe64219f6b8c5a1f103b88decd1e6a
#
_cell.length_a   1.000
_cell.length_b   1.000
_cell.length_c   1.000
_cell.angle_alpha   90.00
_cell.angle_beta   90.00
_cell.angle_gamma   90.00
#
_symmetry.space_group_name_H-M   'P 1'
#
loop_
_entity.id
_entity.type
_entity.pdbx_description
1 polymer ?
#
loop_
_entity_poly.entity_id
_entity_poly.type
_entity_poly.pdbx_seq_one_letter_code
_entity_poly.pdbx_strand_id
1 'polypeptide(L)'
;MCFKTLPVQFDSRGNASLRGGIPNPYDVGSSRPDVAVTEQEREQRIQRLVARNGHIKDLNMDPVTRIAGALAIHVTADLDNGVYLDSHAQATLFRGYEQILMGRDPRDAIFVSSRACGVCGGVHAHCAAYAIEMAMGICPPPLGTVVRNMTEAAEMGYDNPLHLYLLAGPDYSESVIKASNPELWPIAESWKCPNEAVHGFKTMSDLMMALNPLTGVLYREGLDFTRLSREMVVILTGKYPHPQNVVPGGVSTTLTLQTLNEYHSKLGRLFDYAQKMMAVWDDIPAFFYEADDRYQMVGYRPTNHIEPGFWDDPYAYDATYANCNEWGEKRWSTPGVVLDGKLVTTRLTDINIGWEEFVEHAYYEESKSSRYATDPLGNPISPYHPWNKRTLPKPGARDWKEKYTWSTAPRWDRQVVETGCYSRLLVTALAQKMPQSDFMSSTGHSMRFLVPKGERGEREVEWHVPDKWNCFERNRGRAYHYLFSQLVALESLFEAYKLFQQGERKVAALNPSELEKAIPQDERVSVGFWGAGRGWLLHHLVMDKGKITNYQITTPSTINASPRDPWGQPGPYEEAVMNTPMIEDLTNPESFTSIDMLRGIRSFDPCMPCTTHAHTGDGEVVREVNTCSCGGD
;
A
#
# COMPACT_ATOMS: atom_id res chain seq x y z
N MET A 1 21.64 14.68 -2.37
CA MET A 1 22.32 14.03 -3.46
C MET A 1 21.37 13.04 -4.08
N CYS A 2 20.68 13.42 -5.11
CA CYS A 2 19.92 12.50 -5.04
C CYS A 2 19.09 12.11 -6.15
N PHE A 3 19.05 12.81 -7.17
CA PHE A 3 18.35 12.51 -8.40
C PHE A 3 19.39 12.12 -9.45
N LYS A 4 20.04 10.96 -9.25
CA LYS A 4 21.15 10.53 -10.12
C LYS A 4 20.69 10.34 -11.56
N THR A 5 19.44 9.99 -11.75
CA THR A 5 18.85 9.70 -13.05
C THR A 5 17.87 10.78 -13.53
N LEU A 6 17.39 11.66 -12.66
CA LEU A 6 16.61 12.82 -13.11
C LEU A 6 17.48 13.82 -13.89
N PRO A 7 16.95 14.43 -14.96
CA PRO A 7 17.68 15.40 -15.78
C PRO A 7 17.81 16.77 -15.13
N VAL A 8 17.61 16.85 -13.83
CA VAL A 8 17.58 18.08 -13.07
C VAL A 8 18.81 18.25 -12.19
N GLN A 9 19.20 19.48 -11.99
CA GLN A 9 20.16 19.92 -10.99
C GLN A 9 19.51 21.02 -10.16
N PHE A 10 19.85 21.06 -8.87
CA PHE A 10 19.34 22.08 -7.95
C PHE A 10 20.46 23.08 -7.65
N ASP A 11 20.14 24.37 -7.62
CA ASP A 11 21.03 25.40 -7.12
C ASP A 11 21.06 25.41 -5.57
N SER A 12 21.91 26.27 -5.00
CA SER A 12 22.05 26.42 -3.56
C SER A 12 20.78 26.95 -2.86
N ARG A 13 19.80 27.43 -3.62
CA ARG A 13 18.50 27.90 -3.13
C ARG A 13 17.39 26.87 -3.30
N GLY A 14 17.71 25.69 -3.86
CA GLY A 14 16.75 24.62 -4.11
C GLY A 14 15.96 24.76 -5.42
N ASN A 15 16.30 25.70 -6.30
CA ASN A 15 15.64 25.81 -7.60
C ASN A 15 16.16 24.74 -8.54
N ALA A 16 15.25 24.05 -9.23
CA ALA A 16 15.60 23.02 -10.20
C ALA A 16 15.86 23.61 -11.59
N SER A 17 16.83 23.05 -12.30
CA SER A 17 17.11 23.33 -13.71
C SER A 17 17.48 22.06 -14.45
N LEU A 18 17.21 22.00 -15.77
CA LEU A 18 17.66 20.87 -16.59
C LEU A 18 19.19 20.87 -16.69
N ARG A 19 19.81 19.72 -16.55
CA ARG A 19 21.25 19.54 -16.79
C ARG A 19 21.53 19.75 -18.27
N GLY A 20 22.33 20.74 -18.58
CA GLY A 20 22.74 21.02 -19.96
C GLY A 20 23.54 19.86 -20.56
N GLY A 21 23.23 19.50 -21.82
CA GLY A 21 23.94 18.48 -22.58
C GLY A 21 23.61 17.03 -22.29
N ILE A 22 22.65 16.74 -21.40
CA ILE A 22 22.16 15.39 -21.16
C ILE A 22 20.99 15.11 -22.12
N PRO A 23 20.98 13.98 -22.86
CA PRO A 23 19.82 13.54 -23.62
C PRO A 23 18.60 13.50 -22.73
N ASN A 24 17.41 13.81 -23.27
CA ASN A 24 16.18 13.76 -22.51
C ASN A 24 16.01 12.35 -21.89
N PRO A 25 16.13 12.17 -20.56
CA PRO A 25 16.07 10.86 -19.94
C PRO A 25 14.64 10.29 -19.94
N TYR A 26 13.64 11.10 -20.34
CA TYR A 26 12.26 10.68 -20.53
C TYR A 26 11.97 10.24 -21.97
N ASP A 27 13.00 10.22 -22.84
CA ASP A 27 12.89 9.55 -24.12
C ASP A 27 12.91 8.03 -23.91
N VAL A 28 11.78 7.39 -24.08
CA VAL A 28 11.60 5.94 -23.87
C VAL A 28 12.49 5.11 -24.80
N GLY A 29 12.93 5.69 -25.92
CA GLY A 29 13.88 5.06 -26.83
C GLY A 29 15.32 5.06 -26.33
N SER A 30 15.64 5.81 -25.24
CA SER A 30 16.99 5.81 -24.67
C SER A 30 17.16 4.61 -23.73
N SER A 31 18.14 3.75 -24.02
CA SER A 31 18.51 2.65 -23.14
C SER A 31 19.07 3.19 -21.81
N ARG A 32 18.67 2.59 -20.69
CA ARG A 32 19.33 2.80 -19.39
C ARG A 32 20.52 1.84 -19.29
N PRO A 33 21.74 2.35 -19.17
CA PRO A 33 22.92 1.48 -19.09
C PRO A 33 23.02 0.66 -17.80
N ASP A 34 22.20 1.00 -16.79
CA ASP A 34 22.18 0.38 -15.47
C ASP A 34 21.08 -0.67 -15.27
N VAL A 35 20.32 -1.01 -16.31
CA VAL A 35 19.37 -2.14 -16.26
C VAL A 35 20.13 -3.46 -16.38
N ALA A 36 20.13 -4.23 -15.31
CA ALA A 36 20.99 -5.41 -15.17
C ALA A 36 20.68 -6.55 -16.14
N VAL A 37 19.42 -6.70 -16.56
CA VAL A 37 19.00 -7.76 -17.50
C VAL A 37 17.86 -7.24 -18.36
N THR A 38 18.05 -7.22 -19.69
CA THR A 38 16.98 -6.89 -20.62
C THR A 38 15.98 -8.05 -20.73
N GLU A 39 14.74 -7.75 -21.11
CA GLU A 39 13.71 -8.76 -21.33
C GLU A 39 14.17 -9.81 -22.36
N GLN A 40 14.88 -9.37 -23.41
CA GLN A 40 15.44 -10.25 -24.43
C GLN A 40 16.50 -11.20 -23.86
N GLU A 41 17.37 -10.74 -22.96
CA GLU A 41 18.36 -11.61 -22.30
C GLU A 41 17.70 -12.60 -21.36
N ARG A 42 16.63 -12.18 -20.66
CA ARG A 42 15.82 -13.08 -19.83
C ARG A 42 15.17 -14.16 -20.68
N GLU A 43 14.50 -13.80 -21.77
CA GLU A 43 13.89 -14.75 -22.68
C GLU A 43 14.91 -15.72 -23.29
N GLN A 44 16.08 -15.24 -23.71
CA GLN A 44 17.18 -16.10 -24.19
C GLN A 44 17.70 -17.05 -23.10
N ARG A 45 17.72 -16.62 -21.84
CA ARG A 45 18.09 -17.48 -20.71
C ARG A 45 17.04 -18.57 -20.51
N ILE A 46 15.76 -18.24 -20.50
CA ILE A 46 14.65 -19.21 -20.40
C ILE A 46 14.72 -20.21 -21.53
N GLN A 47 14.83 -19.76 -22.79
CA GLN A 47 14.95 -20.64 -23.95
C GLN A 47 16.15 -21.60 -23.86
N ARG A 48 17.29 -21.13 -23.33
CA ARG A 48 18.46 -22.00 -23.09
C ARG A 48 18.20 -23.03 -22.00
N LEU A 49 17.43 -22.71 -20.97
CA LEU A 49 17.07 -23.63 -19.89
C LEU A 49 16.03 -24.65 -20.39
N VAL A 50 15.00 -24.20 -21.09
CA VAL A 50 13.99 -25.07 -21.73
C VAL A 50 14.63 -26.09 -22.67
N ALA A 51 15.63 -25.67 -23.47
CA ALA A 51 16.36 -26.59 -24.35
C ALA A 51 17.20 -27.64 -23.62
N ARG A 52 17.47 -27.44 -22.32
CA ARG A 52 18.26 -28.37 -21.50
C ARG A 52 17.42 -29.29 -20.61
N ASN A 53 16.23 -28.89 -20.21
CA ASN A 53 15.41 -29.55 -19.20
C ASN A 53 13.96 -29.70 -19.67
N GLY A 54 13.46 -30.95 -19.71
CA GLY A 54 12.06 -31.26 -20.04
C GLY A 54 11.03 -30.95 -18.95
N HIS A 55 11.43 -30.36 -17.79
CA HIS A 55 10.56 -30.11 -16.63
C HIS A 55 10.27 -28.64 -16.37
N ILE A 56 10.42 -27.79 -17.38
CA ILE A 56 9.96 -26.40 -17.30
C ILE A 56 8.47 -26.35 -17.61
N LYS A 57 7.71 -25.73 -16.72
CA LYS A 57 6.24 -25.61 -16.84
C LYS A 57 5.80 -24.15 -16.73
N ASP A 58 4.84 -23.79 -17.57
CA ASP A 58 4.06 -22.58 -17.38
C ASP A 58 2.89 -22.87 -16.46
N LEU A 59 2.79 -22.11 -15.37
CA LEU A 59 1.74 -22.20 -14.38
C LEU A 59 0.97 -20.89 -14.34
N ASN A 60 -0.35 -20.97 -14.19
CA ASN A 60 -1.20 -19.80 -14.10
C ASN A 60 -2.11 -19.89 -12.88
N MET A 61 -1.91 -19.00 -11.91
CA MET A 61 -2.76 -18.84 -10.72
C MET A 61 -3.81 -17.76 -11.01
N ASP A 62 -4.99 -18.17 -11.50
CA ASP A 62 -6.09 -17.28 -11.89
C ASP A 62 -7.44 -17.82 -11.36
N PRO A 63 -8.01 -17.20 -10.33
CA PRO A 63 -7.51 -16.05 -9.57
C PRO A 63 -6.58 -16.43 -8.41
N VAL A 64 -5.73 -15.49 -8.01
CA VAL A 64 -5.08 -15.52 -6.68
C VAL A 64 -6.16 -15.29 -5.61
N THR A 65 -6.33 -16.24 -4.71
CA THR A 65 -7.36 -16.20 -3.65
C THR A 65 -6.89 -15.49 -2.38
N ARG A 66 -7.85 -15.12 -1.49
CA ARG A 66 -7.59 -14.43 -0.21
C ARG A 66 -6.83 -13.11 -0.38
N ILE A 67 -7.29 -12.34 -1.35
CA ILE A 67 -6.89 -10.95 -1.61
C ILE A 67 -8.15 -10.12 -1.83
N ALA A 68 -8.03 -8.79 -1.88
CA ALA A 68 -9.13 -7.96 -2.35
C ALA A 68 -9.08 -7.86 -3.88
N GLY A 69 -10.19 -8.23 -4.57
CA GLY A 69 -10.33 -8.13 -6.02
C GLY A 69 -9.73 -9.30 -6.80
N ALA A 70 -9.36 -9.07 -8.06
CA ALA A 70 -8.98 -10.10 -9.01
C ALA A 70 -7.55 -9.87 -9.56
N LEU A 71 -6.68 -10.83 -9.28
CA LEU A 71 -5.28 -10.89 -9.70
C LEU A 71 -5.00 -12.27 -10.28
N ALA A 72 -4.31 -12.32 -11.41
CA ALA A 72 -3.68 -13.54 -11.90
C ALA A 72 -2.16 -13.40 -11.85
N ILE A 73 -1.49 -14.50 -11.59
CA ILE A 73 -0.02 -14.61 -11.67
C ILE A 73 0.31 -15.73 -12.64
N HIS A 74 1.03 -15.39 -13.68
CA HIS A 74 1.62 -16.36 -14.61
C HIS A 74 3.10 -16.52 -14.30
N VAL A 75 3.59 -17.74 -14.27
CA VAL A 75 5.00 -18.04 -13.99
C VAL A 75 5.52 -19.12 -14.92
N THR A 76 6.79 -19.02 -15.31
CA THR A 76 7.56 -20.08 -15.91
C THR A 76 8.45 -20.69 -14.81
N ALA A 77 8.20 -21.95 -14.46
CA ALA A 77 8.83 -22.65 -13.35
C ALA A 77 9.75 -23.76 -13.81
N ASP A 78 10.94 -23.85 -13.23
CA ASP A 78 11.85 -24.99 -13.33
C ASP A 78 11.68 -25.86 -12.07
N LEU A 79 10.89 -26.92 -12.20
CA LEU A 79 10.58 -27.79 -11.06
C LEU A 79 11.75 -28.66 -10.61
N ASP A 80 12.74 -28.93 -11.50
CA ASP A 80 13.92 -29.74 -11.14
C ASP A 80 14.86 -28.92 -10.23
N ASN A 81 14.96 -27.63 -10.46
CA ASN A 81 15.81 -26.72 -9.67
C ASN A 81 15.04 -25.96 -8.58
N GLY A 82 13.72 -26.11 -8.51
CA GLY A 82 12.88 -25.45 -7.51
C GLY A 82 12.90 -23.92 -7.60
N VAL A 83 12.88 -23.35 -8.83
CA VAL A 83 12.99 -21.90 -9.05
C VAL A 83 11.97 -21.39 -10.07
N TYR A 84 11.49 -20.17 -9.87
CA TYR A 84 10.69 -19.43 -10.84
C TYR A 84 11.62 -18.65 -11.78
N LEU A 85 11.56 -18.95 -13.08
CA LEU A 85 12.42 -18.33 -14.10
C LEU A 85 11.87 -17.00 -14.59
N ASP A 86 10.55 -16.89 -14.66
CA ASP A 86 9.84 -15.67 -15.08
C ASP A 86 8.50 -15.58 -14.40
N SER A 87 7.98 -14.34 -14.28
CA SER A 87 6.69 -14.06 -13.65
C SER A 87 6.02 -12.83 -14.25
N HIS A 88 4.69 -12.88 -14.35
CA HIS A 88 3.85 -11.78 -14.84
C HIS A 88 2.65 -11.64 -13.92
N ALA A 89 2.41 -10.40 -13.46
CA ALA A 89 1.29 -10.07 -12.60
C ALA A 89 0.19 -9.36 -13.39
N GLN A 90 -1.00 -9.96 -13.45
CA GLN A 90 -2.12 -9.41 -14.20
C GLN A 90 -3.22 -8.86 -13.29
N ALA A 91 -3.47 -7.56 -13.34
CA ALA A 91 -4.74 -6.99 -12.96
C ALA A 91 -5.77 -7.33 -14.04
N THR A 92 -6.81 -8.11 -13.69
CA THR A 92 -7.70 -8.72 -14.69
C THR A 92 -8.92 -7.88 -15.04
N LEU A 93 -9.19 -6.78 -14.30
CA LEU A 93 -10.40 -5.97 -14.46
C LEU A 93 -10.07 -4.49 -14.65
N PHE A 94 -10.95 -3.78 -15.39
CA PHE A 94 -10.96 -2.33 -15.58
C PHE A 94 -12.31 -1.73 -15.17
N ARG A 95 -12.35 -0.65 -14.34
CA ARG A 95 -13.59 -0.02 -13.88
C ARG A 95 -13.76 1.46 -14.25
N GLY A 96 -12.72 2.15 -14.72
CA GLY A 96 -12.78 3.47 -15.35
C GLY A 96 -13.08 4.67 -14.43
N TYR A 97 -12.71 4.65 -13.14
CA TYR A 97 -12.98 5.75 -12.22
C TYR A 97 -12.42 7.09 -12.69
N GLU A 98 -11.22 7.08 -13.23
CA GLU A 98 -10.57 8.28 -13.77
C GLU A 98 -11.36 8.87 -14.95
N GLN A 99 -11.91 8.02 -15.82
CA GLN A 99 -12.77 8.45 -16.93
C GLN A 99 -14.14 8.93 -16.44
N ILE A 100 -14.72 8.23 -15.44
CA ILE A 100 -16.02 8.62 -14.85
C ILE A 100 -15.94 10.03 -14.25
N LEU A 101 -14.79 10.43 -13.75
CA LEU A 101 -14.57 11.73 -13.13
C LEU A 101 -14.42 12.87 -14.13
N MET A 102 -14.11 12.61 -15.39
CA MET A 102 -13.93 13.64 -16.41
C MET A 102 -15.19 14.48 -16.62
N GLY A 103 -15.04 15.80 -16.58
CA GLY A 103 -16.14 16.77 -16.76
C GLY A 103 -17.05 16.95 -15.54
N ARG A 104 -16.82 16.21 -14.45
CA ARG A 104 -17.60 16.33 -13.22
C ARG A 104 -17.16 17.50 -12.35
N ASP A 105 -18.01 17.82 -11.39
CA ASP A 105 -17.66 18.68 -10.27
C ASP A 105 -16.50 18.05 -9.47
N PRO A 106 -15.45 18.79 -9.09
CA PRO A 106 -14.34 18.22 -8.34
C PRO A 106 -14.76 17.54 -7.03
N ARG A 107 -15.83 18.00 -6.36
CA ARG A 107 -16.37 17.40 -5.13
C ARG A 107 -16.87 15.96 -5.33
N ASP A 108 -17.30 15.60 -6.55
CA ASP A 108 -17.71 14.24 -6.89
C ASP A 108 -16.55 13.24 -6.72
N ALA A 109 -15.30 13.68 -6.86
CA ALA A 109 -14.14 12.81 -6.75
C ALA A 109 -14.05 12.16 -5.37
N ILE A 110 -14.47 12.80 -4.28
CA ILE A 110 -14.50 12.23 -2.93
C ILE A 110 -15.36 10.98 -2.89
N PHE A 111 -16.57 11.07 -3.45
CA PHE A 111 -17.53 9.96 -3.39
C PHE A 111 -17.27 8.90 -4.46
N VAL A 112 -16.91 9.31 -5.67
CA VAL A 112 -16.65 8.38 -6.78
C VAL A 112 -15.40 7.57 -6.50
N SER A 113 -14.26 8.20 -6.16
CA SER A 113 -13.01 7.49 -5.89
C SER A 113 -13.11 6.56 -4.67
N SER A 114 -13.87 6.94 -3.66
CA SER A 114 -14.14 6.10 -2.49
C SER A 114 -14.68 4.71 -2.88
N ARG A 115 -15.45 4.59 -3.97
CA ARG A 115 -15.98 3.30 -4.46
C ARG A 115 -14.96 2.48 -5.24
N ALA A 116 -13.76 3.01 -5.43
CA ALA A 116 -12.67 2.21 -5.99
C ALA A 116 -12.36 0.97 -5.13
N CYS A 117 -12.54 1.06 -3.81
CA CYS A 117 -12.30 -0.06 -2.91
C CYS A 117 -13.39 -0.19 -1.84
N GLY A 118 -13.83 -1.41 -1.58
CA GLY A 118 -14.72 -1.74 -0.47
C GLY A 118 -14.00 -1.99 0.86
N VAL A 119 -12.66 -2.03 0.86
CA VAL A 119 -11.83 -2.19 2.06
C VAL A 119 -11.25 -0.85 2.50
N CYS A 120 -10.68 -0.08 1.58
CA CYS A 120 -9.97 1.17 1.85
C CYS A 120 -10.70 2.40 1.24
N GLY A 121 -12.02 2.42 1.28
CA GLY A 121 -12.82 3.52 0.71
C GLY A 121 -12.65 4.85 1.43
N GLY A 122 -12.30 4.84 2.72
CA GLY A 122 -12.04 6.03 3.52
C GLY A 122 -10.80 6.78 3.02
N VAL A 123 -9.68 6.09 2.87
CA VAL A 123 -8.43 6.70 2.40
C VAL A 123 -8.57 7.33 1.02
N HIS A 124 -9.36 6.73 0.10
CA HIS A 124 -9.64 7.33 -1.20
C HIS A 124 -10.45 8.63 -1.08
N ALA A 125 -11.47 8.65 -0.21
CA ALA A 125 -12.25 9.86 0.04
C ALA A 125 -11.37 11.01 0.58
N HIS A 126 -10.51 10.71 1.56
CA HIS A 126 -9.59 11.69 2.12
C HIS A 126 -8.55 12.14 1.09
N CYS A 127 -7.92 11.23 0.36
CA CYS A 127 -6.94 11.59 -0.67
C CYS A 127 -7.53 12.49 -1.76
N ALA A 128 -8.78 12.24 -2.20
CA ALA A 128 -9.49 13.11 -3.10
C ALA A 128 -9.78 14.49 -2.48
N ALA A 129 -10.17 14.53 -1.21
CA ALA A 129 -10.37 15.79 -0.50
C ALA A 129 -9.08 16.63 -0.44
N TYR A 130 -7.93 16.00 -0.15
CA TYR A 130 -6.61 16.67 -0.15
C TYR A 130 -6.26 17.25 -1.53
N ALA A 131 -6.50 16.52 -2.62
CA ALA A 131 -6.27 17.04 -3.97
C ALA A 131 -7.16 18.27 -4.26
N ILE A 132 -8.43 18.22 -3.86
CA ILE A 132 -9.38 19.31 -4.04
C ILE A 132 -9.00 20.51 -3.16
N GLU A 133 -8.64 20.30 -1.91
CA GLU A 133 -8.20 21.34 -0.96
C GLU A 133 -7.00 22.10 -1.49
N MET A 134 -6.01 21.38 -2.02
CA MET A 134 -4.84 22.00 -2.65
C MET A 134 -5.23 22.83 -3.88
N ALA A 135 -6.14 22.35 -4.72
CA ALA A 135 -6.62 23.10 -5.88
C ALA A 135 -7.42 24.35 -5.49
N MET A 136 -8.20 24.28 -4.41
CA MET A 136 -9.06 25.35 -3.93
C MET A 136 -8.35 26.33 -2.98
N GLY A 137 -7.19 25.96 -2.42
CA GLY A 137 -6.51 26.71 -1.37
C GLY A 137 -7.28 26.75 -0.05
N ILE A 138 -7.94 25.65 0.32
CA ILE A 138 -8.76 25.53 1.53
C ILE A 138 -8.11 24.53 2.48
N CYS A 139 -7.90 24.93 3.73
CA CYS A 139 -7.32 24.10 4.78
C CYS A 139 -8.37 23.73 5.84
N PRO A 140 -8.44 22.47 6.30
CA PRO A 140 -9.25 22.09 7.44
C PRO A 140 -8.86 22.84 8.71
N PRO A 141 -9.80 23.16 9.61
CA PRO A 141 -9.45 23.60 10.96
C PRO A 141 -8.77 22.44 11.74
N PRO A 142 -7.97 22.73 12.78
CA PRO A 142 -7.22 21.71 13.53
C PRO A 142 -8.08 20.51 13.97
N LEU A 143 -9.28 20.77 14.51
CA LEU A 143 -10.18 19.68 14.93
C LEU A 143 -10.65 18.83 13.75
N GLY A 144 -10.83 19.41 12.55
CA GLY A 144 -11.17 18.67 11.34
C GLY A 144 -10.05 17.71 10.91
N THR A 145 -8.79 18.15 10.95
CA THR A 145 -7.62 17.33 10.69
C THR A 145 -7.49 16.20 11.71
N VAL A 146 -7.68 16.50 13.00
CA VAL A 146 -7.65 15.50 14.08
C VAL A 146 -8.70 14.42 13.87
N VAL A 147 -9.94 14.78 13.50
CA VAL A 147 -11.01 13.80 13.21
C VAL A 147 -10.65 12.91 12.02
N ARG A 148 -10.02 13.46 10.97
CA ARG A 148 -9.52 12.66 9.85
C ARG A 148 -8.44 11.68 10.28
N ASN A 149 -7.48 12.11 11.09
CA ASN A 149 -6.44 11.24 11.64
C ASN A 149 -7.04 10.09 12.47
N MET A 150 -7.99 10.40 13.36
CA MET A 150 -8.69 9.38 14.16
C MET A 150 -9.46 8.39 13.28
N THR A 151 -10.12 8.87 12.22
CA THR A 151 -10.87 8.03 11.28
C THR A 151 -9.94 7.04 10.58
N GLU A 152 -8.84 7.54 10.02
CA GLU A 152 -7.91 6.72 9.25
C GLU A 152 -7.09 5.77 10.14
N ALA A 153 -6.75 6.18 11.35
CA ALA A 153 -6.11 5.30 12.32
C ALA A 153 -7.03 4.14 12.73
N ALA A 154 -8.32 4.39 12.89
CA ALA A 154 -9.32 3.34 13.12
C ALA A 154 -9.52 2.44 11.88
N GLU A 155 -9.42 2.98 10.65
CA GLU A 155 -9.44 2.19 9.41
C GLU A 155 -8.23 1.24 9.35
N MET A 156 -7.04 1.67 9.79
CA MET A 156 -5.88 0.78 9.94
C MET A 156 -6.10 -0.30 11.01
N GLY A 157 -6.85 0.04 12.07
CA GLY A 157 -7.29 -0.92 13.10
C GLY A 157 -8.18 -2.04 12.54
N TYR A 158 -8.91 -1.81 11.47
CA TYR A 158 -9.65 -2.82 10.73
C TYR A 158 -8.77 -3.59 9.74
N ASP A 159 -7.98 -2.86 8.94
CA ASP A 159 -7.29 -3.39 7.75
C ASP A 159 -6.16 -4.38 8.12
N ASN A 160 -5.36 -4.05 9.14
CA ASN A 160 -4.24 -4.90 9.54
C ASN A 160 -4.66 -6.27 10.09
N PRO A 161 -5.64 -6.40 11.02
CA PRO A 161 -6.11 -7.72 11.46
C PRO A 161 -6.81 -8.51 10.36
N LEU A 162 -7.56 -7.83 9.48
CA LEU A 162 -8.16 -8.48 8.31
C LEU A 162 -7.09 -9.19 7.49
N HIS A 163 -6.00 -8.48 7.17
CA HIS A 163 -4.92 -9.06 6.41
C HIS A 163 -4.21 -10.19 7.17
N LEU A 164 -3.74 -9.91 8.38
CA LEU A 164 -2.88 -10.80 9.13
C LEU A 164 -3.54 -12.12 9.55
N TYR A 165 -4.84 -12.12 9.81
CA TYR A 165 -5.52 -13.31 10.32
C TYR A 165 -6.51 -13.94 9.34
N LEU A 166 -7.11 -13.16 8.42
CA LEU A 166 -8.12 -13.68 7.51
C LEU A 166 -7.58 -13.92 6.08
N LEU A 167 -6.58 -13.14 5.65
CA LEU A 167 -6.05 -13.24 4.29
C LEU A 167 -4.70 -13.99 4.24
N ALA A 168 -3.67 -13.50 4.91
CA ALA A 168 -2.33 -14.11 4.93
C ALA A 168 -2.21 -15.24 5.97
N GLY A 169 -2.77 -15.06 7.17
CA GLY A 169 -2.64 -16.00 8.29
C GLY A 169 -2.95 -17.45 7.97
N PRO A 170 -4.01 -17.75 7.18
CA PRO A 170 -4.29 -19.11 6.76
C PRO A 170 -3.15 -19.85 6.04
N ASP A 171 -2.21 -19.13 5.40
CA ASP A 171 -1.02 -19.75 4.76
C ASP A 171 -0.05 -20.38 5.77
N TYR A 172 -0.18 -20.01 7.03
CA TYR A 172 0.63 -20.50 8.15
C TYR A 172 -0.16 -21.38 9.11
N SER A 173 -1.40 -21.76 8.73
CA SER A 173 -2.27 -22.61 9.55
C SER A 173 -1.88 -24.09 9.47
N GLU A 174 -2.29 -24.84 10.49
CA GLU A 174 -2.14 -26.30 10.54
C GLU A 174 -2.57 -26.96 9.23
N SER A 175 -3.77 -26.62 8.73
CA SER A 175 -4.35 -27.25 7.55
C SER A 175 -3.49 -27.06 6.29
N VAL A 176 -2.91 -25.85 6.12
CA VAL A 176 -2.05 -25.56 4.97
C VAL A 176 -0.68 -26.19 5.15
N ILE A 177 -0.06 -26.07 6.34
CA ILE A 177 1.26 -26.66 6.60
C ILE A 177 1.25 -28.18 6.41
N LYS A 178 0.25 -28.88 6.93
CA LYS A 178 0.14 -30.35 6.73
C LYS A 178 -0.07 -30.74 5.28
N ALA A 179 -0.68 -29.87 4.47
CA ALA A 179 -0.92 -30.15 3.06
C ALA A 179 0.27 -29.83 2.16
N SER A 180 1.05 -28.77 2.47
CA SER A 180 2.11 -28.27 1.59
C SER A 180 3.54 -28.58 2.08
N ASN A 181 3.75 -28.59 3.40
CA ASN A 181 5.06 -28.77 4.04
C ASN A 181 4.93 -29.68 5.26
N PRO A 182 4.49 -30.96 5.10
CA PRO A 182 4.17 -31.86 6.22
C PRO A 182 5.37 -32.12 7.14
N GLU A 183 6.58 -32.00 6.66
CA GLU A 183 7.83 -32.16 7.42
C GLU A 183 8.02 -31.09 8.51
N LEU A 184 7.40 -29.92 8.34
CA LEU A 184 7.44 -28.86 9.36
C LEU A 184 6.57 -29.18 10.58
N TRP A 185 5.56 -30.05 10.45
CA TRP A 185 4.61 -30.28 11.52
C TRP A 185 5.25 -30.89 12.79
N PRO A 186 6.07 -31.97 12.73
CA PRO A 186 6.75 -32.49 13.91
C PRO A 186 7.70 -31.47 14.56
N ILE A 187 8.32 -30.60 13.76
CA ILE A 187 9.16 -29.51 14.26
C ILE A 187 8.30 -28.52 15.05
N ALA A 188 7.14 -28.11 14.48
CA ALA A 188 6.22 -27.19 15.11
C ALA A 188 5.64 -27.70 16.43
N GLU A 189 5.40 -29.03 16.58
CA GLU A 189 4.94 -29.64 17.82
C GLU A 189 5.97 -29.55 18.96
N SER A 190 7.25 -29.53 18.62
CA SER A 190 8.35 -29.47 19.59
C SER A 190 8.87 -28.06 19.84
N TRP A 191 8.73 -27.14 18.88
CA TRP A 191 9.24 -25.76 18.96
C TRP A 191 8.44 -24.91 19.95
N LYS A 192 9.11 -24.33 20.95
CA LYS A 192 8.47 -23.52 21.99
C LYS A 192 8.40 -22.07 21.55
N CYS A 193 7.22 -21.50 21.65
CA CYS A 193 7.01 -20.09 21.33
C CYS A 193 7.71 -19.17 22.34
N PRO A 194 8.69 -18.33 21.95
CA PRO A 194 9.36 -17.38 22.82
C PRO A 194 8.38 -16.39 23.50
N ASN A 195 7.29 -16.03 22.80
CA ASN A 195 6.31 -15.08 23.27
C ASN A 195 5.05 -15.72 23.88
N GLU A 196 5.13 -16.98 24.37
CA GLU A 196 4.01 -17.69 25.02
C GLU A 196 3.32 -16.84 26.09
N ALA A 197 4.09 -16.16 26.93
CA ALA A 197 3.57 -15.33 28.02
C ALA A 197 2.64 -14.19 27.53
N VAL A 198 2.77 -13.77 26.29
CA VAL A 198 1.98 -12.67 25.69
C VAL A 198 0.77 -13.21 24.91
N HIS A 199 0.95 -14.16 24.03
CA HIS A 199 -0.13 -14.65 23.16
C HIS A 199 -0.81 -15.93 23.67
N GLY A 200 -0.19 -16.66 24.60
CA GLY A 200 -0.78 -17.82 25.28
C GLY A 200 -0.64 -19.17 24.55
N PHE A 201 0.10 -19.25 23.43
CA PHE A 201 0.37 -20.50 22.69
C PHE A 201 1.72 -21.06 23.11
N LYS A 202 1.75 -22.34 23.53
CA LYS A 202 2.98 -22.98 24.05
C LYS A 202 3.93 -23.40 22.93
N THR A 203 3.37 -23.93 21.85
CA THR A 203 4.15 -24.45 20.73
C THR A 203 3.71 -23.75 19.44
N MET A 204 4.57 -23.83 18.42
CA MET A 204 4.21 -23.31 17.10
C MET A 204 3.01 -24.08 16.52
N SER A 205 2.86 -25.38 16.79
CA SER A 205 1.67 -26.14 16.37
C SER A 205 0.37 -25.60 16.99
N ASP A 206 0.38 -25.18 18.29
CA ASP A 206 -0.76 -24.53 18.91
C ASP A 206 -1.14 -23.22 18.20
N LEU A 207 -0.12 -22.44 17.83
CA LEU A 207 -0.29 -21.19 17.10
C LEU A 207 -0.83 -21.44 15.68
N MET A 208 -0.30 -22.44 14.97
CA MET A 208 -0.77 -22.84 13.63
C MET A 208 -2.23 -23.32 13.66
N MET A 209 -2.63 -24.10 14.68
CA MET A 209 -4.03 -24.47 14.88
C MET A 209 -4.92 -23.26 15.14
N ALA A 210 -4.42 -22.25 15.87
CA ALA A 210 -5.15 -21.03 16.15
C ALA A 210 -5.39 -20.16 14.89
N LEU A 211 -4.61 -20.37 13.83
CA LEU A 211 -4.76 -19.69 12.53
C LEU A 211 -5.68 -20.42 11.54
N ASN A 212 -6.19 -21.62 11.86
CA ASN A 212 -7.08 -22.36 10.95
C ASN A 212 -8.29 -21.50 10.58
N PRO A 213 -8.65 -21.42 9.28
CA PRO A 213 -9.82 -20.67 8.83
C PRO A 213 -11.10 -21.09 9.57
N LEU A 214 -11.92 -20.13 9.96
CA LEU A 214 -13.22 -20.27 10.64
C LEU A 214 -13.15 -20.89 12.04
N THR A 215 -12.29 -21.85 12.31
CA THR A 215 -12.22 -22.62 13.55
C THR A 215 -11.16 -22.09 14.52
N GLY A 216 -10.05 -21.56 14.01
CA GLY A 216 -8.95 -21.05 14.81
C GLY A 216 -9.34 -19.81 15.64
N VAL A 217 -8.80 -19.74 16.86
CA VAL A 217 -9.11 -18.63 17.78
C VAL A 217 -8.60 -17.29 17.26
N LEU A 218 -7.40 -17.25 16.65
CA LEU A 218 -6.85 -16.03 16.07
C LEU A 218 -7.66 -15.54 14.87
N TYR A 219 -8.16 -16.46 14.04
CA TYR A 219 -9.05 -16.12 12.93
C TYR A 219 -10.34 -15.46 13.43
N ARG A 220 -10.97 -16.00 14.48
CA ARG A 220 -12.21 -15.46 15.06
C ARG A 220 -12.00 -14.15 15.79
N GLU A 221 -10.89 -14.03 16.56
CA GLU A 221 -10.51 -12.76 17.17
C GLU A 221 -10.28 -11.68 16.11
N GLY A 222 -9.63 -12.03 14.97
CA GLY A 222 -9.48 -11.13 13.84
C GLY A 222 -10.81 -10.56 13.35
N LEU A 223 -11.86 -11.38 13.25
CA LEU A 223 -13.22 -10.93 12.89
C LEU A 223 -13.79 -9.94 13.92
N ASP A 224 -13.62 -10.23 15.22
CA ASP A 224 -14.17 -9.38 16.29
C ASP A 224 -13.49 -8.02 16.35
N PHE A 225 -12.15 -7.97 16.24
CA PHE A 225 -11.40 -6.72 16.27
C PHE A 225 -11.56 -5.91 15.00
N THR A 226 -11.72 -6.56 13.82
CA THR A 226 -12.11 -5.85 12.60
C THR A 226 -13.49 -5.21 12.73
N ARG A 227 -14.44 -5.85 13.40
CA ARG A 227 -15.75 -5.26 13.69
C ARG A 227 -15.63 -4.07 14.64
N LEU A 228 -14.90 -4.22 15.74
CA LEU A 228 -14.69 -3.14 16.72
C LEU A 228 -14.09 -1.88 16.08
N SER A 229 -13.08 -2.04 15.24
CA SER A 229 -12.44 -0.92 14.53
C SER A 229 -13.39 -0.25 13.52
N ARG A 230 -14.21 -1.02 12.81
CA ARG A 230 -15.26 -0.46 11.93
C ARG A 230 -16.31 0.35 12.71
N GLU A 231 -16.68 -0.09 13.91
CA GLU A 231 -17.56 0.68 14.80
C GLU A 231 -16.92 2.01 15.17
N MET A 232 -15.58 2.05 15.43
CA MET A 232 -14.86 3.31 15.68
C MET A 232 -14.89 4.25 14.48
N VAL A 233 -14.72 3.74 13.26
CA VAL A 233 -14.88 4.54 12.04
C VAL A 233 -16.30 5.10 11.95
N VAL A 234 -17.33 4.27 12.17
CA VAL A 234 -18.74 4.68 12.06
C VAL A 234 -19.11 5.76 13.07
N ILE A 235 -18.57 5.73 14.30
CA ILE A 235 -18.77 6.78 15.31
C ILE A 235 -18.38 8.17 14.75
N LEU A 236 -17.32 8.24 13.94
CA LEU A 236 -16.81 9.51 13.39
C LEU A 236 -17.41 9.85 12.03
N THR A 237 -17.80 8.84 11.23
CA THR A 237 -18.15 9.04 9.82
C THR A 237 -19.62 8.71 9.49
N GLY A 238 -20.36 8.12 10.44
CA GLY A 238 -21.72 7.65 10.26
C GLY A 238 -21.85 6.41 9.38
N LYS A 239 -20.82 6.01 8.65
CA LYS A 239 -20.85 4.88 7.71
C LYS A 239 -19.47 4.29 7.44
N TYR A 240 -19.41 2.98 7.29
CA TYR A 240 -18.29 2.22 6.76
C TYR A 240 -18.77 1.28 5.62
N PRO A 241 -18.00 1.01 4.55
CA PRO A 241 -16.62 1.45 4.28
C PRO A 241 -16.50 2.82 3.59
N HIS A 242 -17.53 3.42 3.08
CA HIS A 242 -17.51 4.65 2.29
C HIS A 242 -18.01 5.82 3.14
N PRO A 243 -17.13 6.58 3.84
CA PRO A 243 -17.52 7.69 4.67
C PRO A 243 -18.27 8.75 3.85
N GLN A 244 -19.27 9.39 4.46
CA GLN A 244 -20.09 10.41 3.80
C GLN A 244 -19.91 11.78 4.43
N ASN A 245 -19.03 11.90 5.41
CA ASN A 245 -18.75 13.12 6.14
C ASN A 245 -17.51 13.87 5.66
N VAL A 246 -16.72 13.29 4.74
CA VAL A 246 -15.53 13.94 4.19
C VAL A 246 -15.95 15.03 3.21
N VAL A 247 -15.50 16.25 3.48
CA VAL A 247 -15.74 17.43 2.62
C VAL A 247 -14.43 18.17 2.39
N PRO A 248 -14.26 18.90 1.29
CA PRO A 248 -13.10 19.77 1.14
C PRO A 248 -13.04 20.79 2.29
N GLY A 249 -11.88 20.87 2.94
CA GLY A 249 -11.67 21.72 4.11
C GLY A 249 -12.13 21.10 5.43
N GLY A 250 -12.29 19.76 5.51
CA GLY A 250 -12.55 19.08 6.78
C GLY A 250 -13.54 17.92 6.72
N VAL A 251 -14.42 17.88 7.74
CA VAL A 251 -15.48 16.87 7.86
C VAL A 251 -16.80 17.54 8.26
N SER A 252 -17.94 16.89 7.98
CA SER A 252 -19.28 17.42 8.34
C SER A 252 -19.85 16.80 9.63
N THR A 253 -19.04 16.07 10.39
CA THR A 253 -19.47 15.38 11.61
C THR A 253 -19.66 16.37 12.76
N THR A 254 -20.76 16.25 13.50
CA THR A 254 -20.92 16.91 14.80
C THR A 254 -20.23 16.08 15.88
N LEU A 255 -19.09 16.55 16.37
CA LEU A 255 -18.35 15.89 17.42
C LEU A 255 -18.86 16.28 18.80
N THR A 256 -18.95 15.32 19.71
CA THR A 256 -19.36 15.51 21.12
C THR A 256 -18.38 14.83 22.07
N LEU A 257 -18.37 15.22 23.34
CA LEU A 257 -17.58 14.50 24.37
C LEU A 257 -18.03 13.04 24.51
N GLN A 258 -19.30 12.77 24.33
CA GLN A 258 -19.82 11.39 24.35
C GLN A 258 -19.20 10.56 23.21
N THR A 259 -19.15 11.12 22.00
CA THR A 259 -18.50 10.51 20.82
C THR A 259 -17.03 10.20 21.08
N LEU A 260 -16.28 11.17 21.64
CA LEU A 260 -14.87 11.00 22.00
C LEU A 260 -14.68 9.92 23.06
N ASN A 261 -15.50 9.90 24.11
CA ASN A 261 -15.43 8.91 25.17
C ASN A 261 -15.75 7.49 24.67
N GLU A 262 -16.73 7.36 23.77
CA GLU A 262 -17.05 6.07 23.15
C GLU A 262 -15.89 5.57 22.28
N TYR A 263 -15.29 6.45 21.48
CA TYR A 263 -14.10 6.14 20.70
C TYR A 263 -12.94 5.69 21.61
N HIS A 264 -12.67 6.43 22.70
CA HIS A 264 -11.63 6.10 23.68
C HIS A 264 -11.80 4.72 24.30
N SER A 265 -13.03 4.41 24.74
CA SER A 265 -13.35 3.11 25.33
C SER A 265 -13.08 1.94 24.39
N LYS A 266 -13.36 2.10 23.09
CA LYS A 266 -13.08 1.09 22.08
C LYS A 266 -11.58 1.00 21.78
N LEU A 267 -10.89 2.14 21.68
CA LEU A 267 -9.45 2.22 21.41
C LEU A 267 -8.63 1.49 22.48
N GLY A 268 -8.98 1.62 23.77
CA GLY A 268 -8.29 0.95 24.87
C GLY A 268 -8.21 -0.58 24.73
N ARG A 269 -9.22 -1.21 24.11
CA ARG A 269 -9.24 -2.65 23.84
C ARG A 269 -8.25 -3.07 22.74
N LEU A 270 -7.90 -2.15 21.83
CA LEU A 270 -7.02 -2.45 20.72
C LEU A 270 -5.55 -2.59 21.14
N PHE A 271 -5.13 -1.99 22.26
CA PHE A 271 -3.75 -2.08 22.73
C PHE A 271 -3.39 -3.48 23.23
N ASP A 272 -4.29 -4.14 23.97
CA ASP A 272 -4.08 -5.53 24.41
C ASP A 272 -4.02 -6.49 23.22
N TYR A 273 -4.86 -6.24 22.21
CA TYR A 273 -4.84 -7.01 20.98
C TYR A 273 -3.57 -6.77 20.16
N ALA A 274 -3.07 -5.52 20.13
CA ALA A 274 -1.80 -5.18 19.47
C ALA A 274 -0.62 -5.96 20.06
N GLN A 275 -0.54 -6.06 21.40
CA GLN A 275 0.52 -6.84 22.07
C GLN A 275 0.48 -8.31 21.63
N LYS A 276 -0.70 -8.91 21.62
CA LYS A 276 -0.88 -10.29 21.16
C LYS A 276 -0.51 -10.47 19.68
N MET A 277 -0.93 -9.53 18.82
CA MET A 277 -0.65 -9.57 17.39
C MET A 277 0.84 -9.52 17.10
N MET A 278 1.58 -8.58 17.70
CA MET A 278 3.02 -8.46 17.53
C MET A 278 3.73 -9.74 17.98
N ALA A 279 3.39 -10.27 19.15
CA ALA A 279 3.98 -11.50 19.68
C ALA A 279 3.76 -12.72 18.76
N VAL A 280 2.58 -12.86 18.18
CA VAL A 280 2.29 -13.91 17.18
C VAL A 280 3.16 -13.74 15.94
N TRP A 281 3.26 -12.50 15.43
CA TRP A 281 4.03 -12.22 14.21
C TRP A 281 5.53 -12.02 14.43
N ASP A 282 6.00 -12.07 15.66
CA ASP A 282 7.41 -12.26 16.00
C ASP A 282 7.78 -13.75 16.02
N ASP A 283 6.91 -14.62 16.55
CA ASP A 283 7.20 -16.06 16.67
C ASP A 283 7.09 -16.80 15.33
N ILE A 284 6.17 -16.39 14.43
CA ILE A 284 6.03 -17.05 13.11
C ILE A 284 7.33 -16.95 12.29
N PRO A 285 7.90 -15.76 12.00
CA PRO A 285 9.18 -15.67 11.29
C PRO A 285 10.31 -16.43 11.98
N ALA A 286 10.42 -16.31 13.31
CA ALA A 286 11.46 -16.98 14.08
C ALA A 286 11.44 -18.50 13.87
N PHE A 287 10.27 -19.13 13.91
CA PHE A 287 10.10 -20.54 13.63
C PHE A 287 10.54 -20.92 12.20
N PHE A 288 10.02 -20.20 11.20
CA PHE A 288 10.29 -20.57 9.79
C PHE A 288 11.77 -20.39 9.44
N TYR A 289 12.43 -19.34 9.94
CA TYR A 289 13.86 -19.12 9.69
C TYR A 289 14.75 -20.16 10.39
N GLU A 290 14.34 -20.66 11.57
CA GLU A 290 15.05 -21.71 12.27
C GLU A 290 14.83 -23.09 11.61
N ALA A 291 13.63 -23.33 11.07
CA ALA A 291 13.30 -24.60 10.41
C ALA A 291 14.01 -24.76 9.06
N ASP A 292 14.09 -23.68 8.25
CA ASP A 292 14.79 -23.69 6.96
C ASP A 292 15.14 -22.23 6.57
N ASP A 293 16.43 -21.95 6.37
CA ASP A 293 16.92 -20.62 6.04
C ASP A 293 16.44 -20.09 4.68
N ARG A 294 16.00 -20.97 3.77
CA ARG A 294 15.40 -20.59 2.48
C ARG A 294 14.14 -19.75 2.64
N TYR A 295 13.41 -19.88 3.76
CA TYR A 295 12.25 -19.04 4.04
C TYR A 295 12.57 -17.54 4.10
N GLN A 296 13.83 -17.16 4.37
CA GLN A 296 14.27 -15.76 4.30
C GLN A 296 14.20 -15.17 2.89
N MET A 297 14.10 -16.01 1.86
CA MET A 297 14.02 -15.59 0.45
C MET A 297 12.59 -15.64 -0.11
N VAL A 298 11.61 -16.14 0.63
CA VAL A 298 10.21 -16.20 0.16
C VAL A 298 9.63 -14.78 0.04
N GLY A 299 9.38 -14.36 -1.20
CA GLY A 299 8.92 -13.01 -1.49
C GLY A 299 9.98 -11.92 -1.31
N TYR A 300 11.26 -12.28 -1.32
CA TYR A 300 12.36 -11.33 -1.14
C TYR A 300 12.41 -10.28 -2.25
N ARG A 301 12.68 -9.03 -1.84
CA ARG A 301 13.04 -7.92 -2.73
C ARG A 301 14.12 -7.04 -2.10
N PRO A 302 14.93 -6.33 -2.95
CA PRO A 302 15.78 -5.24 -2.48
C PRO A 302 14.99 -4.19 -1.70
N THR A 303 15.64 -3.52 -0.77
CA THR A 303 15.02 -2.50 0.08
C THR A 303 14.84 -1.18 -0.69
N ASN A 304 13.87 -1.18 -1.62
CA ASN A 304 13.45 -0.03 -2.42
C ASN A 304 11.98 0.28 -2.11
N HIS A 305 11.74 1.29 -1.29
CA HIS A 305 10.42 1.61 -0.76
C HIS A 305 10.05 3.06 -1.00
N ILE A 306 8.74 3.32 -1.14
CA ILE A 306 8.19 4.66 -1.25
C ILE A 306 6.95 4.82 -0.36
N GLU A 307 6.81 6.00 0.27
CA GLU A 307 5.67 6.33 1.12
C GLU A 307 5.41 7.84 1.09
N PRO A 308 4.15 8.33 0.89
CA PRO A 308 3.84 9.76 0.87
C PRO A 308 3.61 10.35 2.25
N GLY A 309 3.77 9.54 3.30
CA GLY A 309 3.43 9.93 4.67
C GLY A 309 1.93 9.84 4.97
N PHE A 310 1.60 9.86 6.27
CA PHE A 310 0.23 9.64 6.75
C PHE A 310 0.00 10.33 8.09
N TRP A 311 -1.23 10.83 8.32
CA TRP A 311 -1.69 11.55 9.52
C TRP A 311 -0.99 12.89 9.74
N ASP A 312 -1.68 13.95 9.35
CA ASP A 312 -1.15 15.31 9.38
C ASP A 312 -1.05 15.88 10.81
N ASP A 313 -0.05 16.71 11.02
CA ASP A 313 -0.03 17.65 12.12
C ASP A 313 -1.13 18.71 11.89
N PRO A 314 -2.10 18.88 12.83
CA PRO A 314 -3.24 19.75 12.65
C PRO A 314 -2.90 21.24 12.59
N TYR A 315 -1.68 21.62 12.98
CA TYR A 315 -1.20 23.00 12.97
C TYR A 315 -0.21 23.30 11.84
N ALA A 316 0.34 22.27 11.23
CA ALA A 316 1.30 22.40 10.15
C ALA A 316 0.65 22.28 8.76
N TYR A 317 -0.35 21.42 8.61
CA TYR A 317 -1.02 21.19 7.34
C TYR A 317 -1.78 22.44 6.87
N ASP A 318 -1.39 23.00 5.74
CA ASP A 318 -1.96 24.21 5.15
C ASP A 318 -2.59 24.01 3.77
N ALA A 319 -2.65 22.77 3.30
CA ALA A 319 -3.20 22.37 1.99
C ALA A 319 -2.49 23.01 0.78
N THR A 320 -1.28 23.57 0.92
CA THR A 320 -0.58 24.19 -0.20
C THR A 320 0.52 23.30 -0.76
N TYR A 321 0.70 23.31 -2.10
CA TYR A 321 1.82 22.61 -2.73
C TYR A 321 3.16 23.29 -2.39
N ALA A 322 3.15 24.61 -2.22
CA ALA A 322 4.35 25.39 -1.91
C ALA A 322 5.01 24.96 -0.61
N ASN A 323 4.23 24.60 0.40
CA ASN A 323 4.72 24.20 1.72
C ASN A 323 4.65 22.69 1.95
N CYS A 324 4.37 21.89 0.90
CA CYS A 324 4.11 20.45 1.10
C CYS A 324 5.30 19.68 1.70
N ASN A 325 6.51 20.15 1.51
CA ASN A 325 7.67 19.56 2.17
C ASN A 325 7.67 19.80 3.68
N GLU A 326 7.26 21.00 4.12
CA GLU A 326 7.25 21.36 5.54
C GLU A 326 6.15 20.61 6.30
N TRP A 327 4.90 20.67 5.81
CA TRP A 327 3.82 19.96 6.49
C TRP A 327 3.91 18.45 6.31
N GLY A 328 4.45 17.97 5.19
CA GLY A 328 4.66 16.53 4.95
C GLY A 328 5.64 15.92 5.94
N GLU A 329 6.75 16.59 6.22
CA GLU A 329 7.77 16.11 7.17
C GLU A 329 7.31 16.12 8.64
N LYS A 330 6.23 16.85 8.96
CA LYS A 330 5.61 16.89 10.29
C LYS A 330 4.49 15.86 10.50
N ARG A 331 4.20 15.04 9.50
CA ARG A 331 3.27 13.92 9.63
C ARG A 331 3.74 12.92 10.67
N TRP A 332 2.80 12.24 11.31
CA TRP A 332 3.10 11.11 12.22
C TRP A 332 3.89 10.02 11.50
N SER A 333 3.51 9.69 10.29
CA SER A 333 4.32 8.88 9.39
C SER A 333 5.02 9.79 8.37
N THR A 334 6.33 9.84 8.44
CA THR A 334 7.15 10.67 7.56
C THR A 334 7.08 10.17 6.10
N PRO A 335 6.91 11.06 5.10
CA PRO A 335 7.05 10.69 3.69
C PRO A 335 8.51 10.36 3.36
N GLY A 336 8.72 9.57 2.31
CA GLY A 336 10.08 9.38 1.79
C GLY A 336 10.24 8.27 0.78
N VAL A 337 11.44 8.24 0.21
CA VAL A 337 11.92 7.22 -0.71
C VAL A 337 13.18 6.59 -0.14
N VAL A 338 13.20 5.28 -0.11
CA VAL A 338 14.36 4.47 0.27
C VAL A 338 14.80 3.68 -0.95
N LEU A 339 16.08 3.76 -1.31
CA LEU A 339 16.69 2.94 -2.35
C LEU A 339 17.93 2.24 -1.78
N ASP A 340 18.07 0.95 -2.03
CA ASP A 340 19.15 0.11 -1.51
C ASP A 340 19.34 0.27 0.02
N GLY A 341 18.22 0.35 0.74
CA GLY A 341 18.20 0.51 2.20
C GLY A 341 18.55 1.92 2.71
N LYS A 342 18.76 2.89 1.83
CA LYS A 342 19.14 4.26 2.20
C LYS A 342 18.00 5.24 1.92
N LEU A 343 17.69 6.06 2.91
CA LEU A 343 16.74 7.16 2.74
C LEU A 343 17.31 8.20 1.75
N VAL A 344 16.59 8.39 0.64
CA VAL A 344 17.00 9.30 -0.45
C VAL A 344 16.40 10.68 -0.26
N THR A 345 15.13 10.77 0.06
CA THR A 345 14.42 12.02 0.30
C THR A 345 13.24 11.82 1.24
N THR A 346 12.85 12.90 1.93
CA THR A 346 11.61 12.99 2.70
C THR A 346 10.67 14.07 2.13
N ARG A 347 11.03 14.69 1.03
CA ARG A 347 10.34 15.83 0.44
C ARG A 347 9.24 15.38 -0.50
N LEU A 348 8.01 15.81 -0.26
CA LEU A 348 6.86 15.49 -1.12
C LEU A 348 7.01 16.04 -2.54
N THR A 349 7.68 17.18 -2.73
CA THR A 349 7.99 17.70 -4.07
C THR A 349 8.86 16.74 -4.85
N ASP A 350 9.91 16.18 -4.24
CA ASP A 350 10.83 15.23 -4.89
C ASP A 350 10.10 13.93 -5.23
N ILE A 351 9.21 13.50 -4.32
CA ILE A 351 8.35 12.34 -4.54
C ILE A 351 7.46 12.56 -5.76
N ASN A 352 6.81 13.73 -5.86
CA ASN A 352 5.89 14.03 -6.94
C ASN A 352 6.60 14.18 -8.30
N ILE A 353 7.67 14.98 -8.37
CA ILE A 353 8.36 15.24 -9.65
C ILE A 353 9.05 14.00 -10.24
N GLY A 354 9.48 13.06 -9.38
CA GLY A 354 10.09 11.81 -9.82
C GLY A 354 9.08 10.74 -10.27
N TRP A 355 7.78 11.00 -10.14
CA TRP A 355 6.75 10.00 -10.43
C TRP A 355 6.44 9.91 -11.92
N GLU A 356 6.49 8.70 -12.48
CA GLU A 356 6.20 8.39 -13.88
C GLU A 356 5.35 7.13 -13.98
N GLU A 357 4.47 7.05 -14.97
CA GLU A 357 3.66 5.85 -15.24
C GLU A 357 3.76 5.44 -16.71
N PHE A 358 4.15 4.19 -16.93
CA PHE A 358 4.32 3.57 -18.25
C PHE A 358 3.19 2.58 -18.55
N VAL A 359 2.92 2.32 -19.84
CA VAL A 359 1.77 1.51 -20.27
C VAL A 359 2.14 0.44 -21.32
N GLU A 360 3.42 0.16 -21.50
CA GLU A 360 3.91 -0.76 -22.54
C GLU A 360 3.22 -2.12 -22.47
N HIS A 361 3.10 -2.68 -21.25
CA HIS A 361 2.48 -3.98 -21.02
C HIS A 361 1.02 -3.90 -20.52
N ALA A 362 0.47 -2.68 -20.45
CA ALA A 362 -0.89 -2.46 -20.00
C ALA A 362 -1.88 -2.25 -21.17
N TYR A 363 -3.15 -2.59 -20.95
CA TYR A 363 -4.23 -2.40 -21.93
C TYR A 363 -4.65 -0.92 -22.06
N TYR A 364 -3.67 -0.04 -22.24
CA TYR A 364 -3.88 1.39 -22.48
C TYR A 364 -3.14 1.84 -23.73
N GLU A 365 -3.64 2.92 -24.35
CA GLU A 365 -2.85 3.69 -25.31
C GLU A 365 -1.85 4.56 -24.56
N GLU A 366 -0.69 4.76 -25.16
CA GLU A 366 0.26 5.74 -24.64
C GLU A 366 -0.35 7.14 -24.70
N SER A 367 -0.29 7.86 -23.59
CA SER A 367 -0.86 9.20 -23.48
C SER A 367 0.10 10.15 -22.77
N LYS A 368 1.35 10.20 -23.23
CA LYS A 368 2.31 11.20 -22.78
C LYS A 368 2.00 12.57 -23.37
N SER A 369 2.25 13.62 -22.63
CA SER A 369 2.17 14.99 -23.15
C SER A 369 3.20 15.90 -22.45
N SER A 370 3.47 17.06 -23.04
CA SER A 370 4.30 18.11 -22.45
C SER A 370 3.45 19.33 -22.09
N ARG A 371 2.16 19.16 -21.81
CA ARG A 371 1.27 20.26 -21.45
C ARG A 371 1.76 20.96 -20.19
N TYR A 372 2.18 20.18 -19.20
CA TYR A 372 2.81 20.67 -17.98
C TYR A 372 4.29 20.27 -18.03
N ALA A 373 5.14 21.23 -18.35
CA ALA A 373 6.58 21.02 -18.37
C ALA A 373 7.19 21.08 -16.95
N THR A 374 6.47 21.73 -16.02
CA THR A 374 6.91 21.92 -14.64
C THR A 374 5.76 21.68 -13.66
N ASP A 375 6.13 21.42 -12.41
CA ASP A 375 5.22 21.48 -11.28
C ASP A 375 4.89 22.96 -10.93
N PRO A 376 3.97 23.23 -9.96
CA PRO A 376 3.61 24.59 -9.54
C PRO A 376 4.78 25.42 -8.99
N LEU A 377 5.91 24.81 -8.61
CA LEU A 377 7.12 25.50 -8.14
C LEU A 377 8.16 25.72 -9.23
N GLY A 378 7.87 25.33 -10.48
CA GLY A 378 8.77 25.47 -11.61
C GLY A 378 9.80 24.30 -11.75
N ASN A 379 9.65 23.22 -10.98
CA ASN A 379 10.51 22.04 -11.13
C ASN A 379 10.07 21.23 -12.35
N PRO A 380 10.99 20.80 -13.23
CA PRO A 380 10.67 20.01 -14.41
C PRO A 380 9.98 18.69 -14.04
N ILE A 381 8.95 18.31 -14.79
CA ILE A 381 8.27 17.01 -14.66
C ILE A 381 8.30 16.25 -15.99
N SER A 382 8.20 14.92 -15.87
CA SER A 382 8.19 14.01 -17.02
C SER A 382 6.94 14.18 -17.89
N PRO A 383 7.03 13.93 -19.21
CA PRO A 383 5.86 13.71 -20.05
C PRO A 383 4.95 12.55 -19.61
N TYR A 384 5.49 11.60 -18.84
CA TYR A 384 4.78 10.46 -18.23
C TYR A 384 4.24 10.76 -16.82
N HIS A 385 4.43 11.97 -16.32
CA HIS A 385 3.87 12.40 -15.04
C HIS A 385 2.33 12.36 -15.07
N PRO A 386 1.63 12.00 -13.98
CA PRO A 386 0.16 11.87 -13.96
C PRO A 386 -0.62 13.12 -14.42
N TRP A 387 -0.11 14.33 -14.21
CA TRP A 387 -0.75 15.53 -14.76
C TRP A 387 -0.71 15.60 -16.29
N ASN A 388 0.29 14.96 -16.91
CA ASN A 388 0.48 14.89 -18.36
C ASN A 388 -0.19 13.66 -19.01
N LYS A 389 -0.44 12.62 -18.23
CA LYS A 389 -1.01 11.36 -18.66
C LYS A 389 -2.54 11.43 -18.69
N ARG A 390 -3.15 10.62 -19.53
CA ARG A 390 -4.60 10.35 -19.55
C ARG A 390 -4.83 8.85 -19.58
N THR A 391 -5.88 8.42 -18.92
CA THR A 391 -6.34 7.02 -18.99
C THR A 391 -7.12 6.80 -20.29
N LEU A 392 -6.50 6.12 -21.24
CA LEU A 392 -7.08 5.78 -22.55
C LEU A 392 -7.11 4.26 -22.71
N PRO A 393 -8.18 3.58 -22.26
CA PRO A 393 -8.25 2.12 -22.29
C PRO A 393 -8.24 1.60 -23.71
N LYS A 394 -7.44 0.57 -23.96
CA LYS A 394 -7.33 -0.16 -25.21
C LYS A 394 -7.37 -1.66 -24.93
N PRO A 395 -8.57 -2.24 -24.78
CA PRO A 395 -8.72 -3.67 -24.57
C PRO A 395 -8.09 -4.48 -25.70
N GLY A 396 -7.51 -5.62 -25.34
CA GLY A 396 -6.91 -6.55 -26.29
C GLY A 396 -6.85 -7.96 -25.70
N ALA A 397 -6.48 -8.92 -26.55
CA ALA A 397 -6.18 -10.27 -26.09
C ALA A 397 -4.92 -10.23 -25.18
N ARG A 398 -4.92 -11.11 -24.17
CA ARG A 398 -3.76 -11.28 -23.28
C ARG A 398 -2.60 -11.89 -24.07
N ASP A 399 -1.49 -11.20 -24.05
CA ASP A 399 -0.20 -11.72 -24.51
C ASP A 399 0.84 -11.40 -23.43
N TRP A 400 1.42 -12.46 -22.80
CA TRP A 400 2.38 -12.31 -21.73
C TRP A 400 3.68 -11.61 -22.13
N LYS A 401 3.97 -11.56 -23.42
CA LYS A 401 5.15 -10.87 -23.97
C LYS A 401 4.89 -9.41 -24.34
N GLU A 402 3.63 -9.07 -24.61
CA GLU A 402 3.24 -7.73 -25.04
C GLU A 402 2.35 -7.07 -23.98
N LYS A 403 1.02 -7.26 -24.09
CA LYS A 403 0.05 -6.65 -23.17
C LYS A 403 -0.70 -7.71 -22.40
N TYR A 404 -0.64 -7.65 -21.07
CA TYR A 404 -1.23 -8.68 -20.21
C TYR A 404 -2.00 -8.15 -19.00
N THR A 405 -1.99 -6.84 -18.72
CA THR A 405 -2.55 -6.32 -17.46
C THR A 405 -3.33 -5.01 -17.66
N TRP A 406 -4.26 -4.74 -16.74
CA TRP A 406 -4.88 -3.43 -16.59
C TRP A 406 -4.12 -2.51 -15.60
N SER A 407 -3.04 -2.93 -14.99
CA SER A 407 -2.19 -2.08 -14.17
C SER A 407 -1.15 -1.36 -15.02
N THR A 408 -0.92 -0.08 -14.76
CA THR A 408 0.22 0.65 -15.30
C THR A 408 1.51 0.26 -14.60
N ALA A 409 2.65 0.68 -15.12
CA ALA A 409 3.97 0.50 -14.52
C ALA A 409 4.47 1.82 -13.91
N PRO A 410 4.08 2.18 -12.68
CA PRO A 410 4.62 3.33 -11.97
C PRO A 410 6.09 3.11 -11.61
N ARG A 411 6.87 4.19 -11.71
CA ARG A 411 8.28 4.22 -11.31
C ARG A 411 8.59 5.55 -10.63
N TRP A 412 9.51 5.55 -9.69
CA TRP A 412 10.06 6.77 -9.13
C TRP A 412 11.51 6.93 -9.61
N ASP A 413 11.78 8.01 -10.32
CA ASP A 413 13.08 8.21 -10.99
C ASP A 413 13.53 6.95 -11.74
N ARG A 414 12.58 6.32 -12.45
CA ARG A 414 12.74 5.07 -13.21
C ARG A 414 13.19 3.85 -12.38
N GLN A 415 13.15 3.96 -11.04
CA GLN A 415 13.41 2.85 -10.14
C GLN A 415 12.12 2.11 -9.81
N VAL A 416 12.23 0.80 -9.69
CA VAL A 416 11.15 -0.04 -9.16
C VAL A 416 11.15 0.08 -7.64
N VAL A 417 10.06 0.58 -7.10
CA VAL A 417 9.85 0.71 -5.66
C VAL A 417 8.65 -0.11 -5.23
N GLU A 418 8.65 -0.60 -4.00
CA GLU A 418 7.46 -1.19 -3.38
C GLU A 418 6.89 -0.27 -2.30
N THR A 419 5.66 -0.51 -1.92
CA THR A 419 4.99 0.22 -0.86
C THR A 419 4.13 -0.72 -0.01
N GLY A 420 3.95 -0.35 1.25
CA GLY A 420 3.15 -1.08 2.22
C GLY A 420 3.05 -0.30 3.53
N CYS A 421 2.16 -0.69 4.41
CA CYS A 421 2.15 -0.12 5.75
C CYS A 421 3.49 -0.37 6.51
N TYR A 422 4.19 -1.43 6.17
CA TYR A 422 5.54 -1.72 6.63
C TYR A 422 6.58 -0.75 6.03
N SER A 423 6.41 -0.28 4.80
CA SER A 423 7.23 0.81 4.21
C SER A 423 7.10 2.09 5.01
N ARG A 424 5.91 2.35 5.57
CA ARG A 424 5.62 3.48 6.45
C ARG A 424 6.47 3.44 7.71
N LEU A 425 6.57 2.29 8.38
CA LEU A 425 7.45 2.11 9.52
C LEU A 425 8.92 2.30 9.14
N LEU A 426 9.36 1.69 8.03
CA LEU A 426 10.73 1.81 7.54
C LEU A 426 11.14 3.27 7.32
N VAL A 427 10.34 4.00 6.52
CA VAL A 427 10.64 5.40 6.20
C VAL A 427 10.64 6.26 7.47
N THR A 428 9.64 6.06 8.35
CA THR A 428 9.55 6.82 9.62
C THR A 428 10.73 6.52 10.54
N ALA A 429 11.15 5.24 10.64
CA ALA A 429 12.31 4.83 11.44
C ALA A 429 13.59 5.51 10.95
N LEU A 430 13.84 5.48 9.64
CA LEU A 430 15.05 6.05 9.03
C LEU A 430 15.07 7.58 9.08
N ALA A 431 13.92 8.22 8.88
CA ALA A 431 13.82 9.68 8.76
C ALA A 431 13.98 10.43 10.08
N GLN A 432 13.53 9.86 11.18
CA GLN A 432 13.58 10.47 12.52
C GLN A 432 12.93 11.86 12.59
N LYS A 433 11.81 12.06 11.86
CA LYS A 433 11.11 13.35 11.74
C LYS A 433 9.69 13.34 12.32
N MET A 434 9.23 12.20 12.85
CA MET A 434 7.91 12.11 13.46
C MET A 434 7.75 13.09 14.63
N PRO A 435 6.54 13.57 14.92
CA PRO A 435 6.26 14.42 16.09
C PRO A 435 6.73 13.77 17.40
N GLN A 436 7.02 14.60 18.41
CA GLN A 436 7.31 14.11 19.75
C GLN A 436 6.08 13.42 20.35
N SER A 437 6.32 12.27 20.98
CA SER A 437 5.32 11.47 21.68
C SER A 437 5.93 10.77 22.88
N ASP A 438 5.14 10.62 23.93
CA ASP A 438 5.52 9.79 25.08
C ASP A 438 5.39 8.28 24.78
N PHE A 439 4.71 7.93 23.68
CA PHE A 439 4.40 6.55 23.33
C PHE A 439 5.23 6.02 22.14
N MET A 440 5.85 6.88 21.37
CA MET A 440 6.52 6.48 20.12
C MET A 440 7.79 7.28 19.87
N SER A 441 8.83 6.62 19.37
CA SER A 441 10.03 7.28 18.86
C SER A 441 10.70 6.50 17.75
N SER A 442 11.42 7.20 16.87
CA SER A 442 12.25 6.63 15.82
C SER A 442 13.73 6.81 16.13
N THR A 443 14.59 5.84 15.75
CA THR A 443 16.00 5.82 16.15
C THR A 443 16.99 5.90 14.99
N GLY A 444 16.51 5.88 13.75
CA GLY A 444 17.31 5.76 12.54
C GLY A 444 17.43 4.32 12.01
N HIS A 445 17.05 3.33 12.83
CA HIS A 445 17.08 1.90 12.45
C HIS A 445 15.97 1.08 13.12
N SER A 446 15.16 1.72 13.97
CA SER A 446 14.04 1.07 14.66
C SER A 446 12.93 2.07 15.00
N MET A 447 11.77 1.53 15.37
CA MET A 447 10.67 2.24 16.01
C MET A 447 10.47 1.66 17.41
N ARG A 448 10.46 2.52 18.42
CA ARG A 448 10.17 2.17 19.82
C ARG A 448 8.77 2.61 20.17
N PHE A 449 8.09 1.76 20.92
CA PHE A 449 6.71 1.99 21.32
C PHE A 449 6.53 1.66 22.80
N LEU A 450 5.80 2.53 23.50
CA LEU A 450 5.25 2.26 24.82
C LEU A 450 3.76 1.92 24.64
N VAL A 451 3.40 0.65 24.80
CA VAL A 451 2.00 0.23 24.75
C VAL A 451 1.30 0.69 26.03
N PRO A 452 0.21 1.49 25.93
CA PRO A 452 -0.51 1.94 27.13
C PRO A 452 -1.03 0.79 27.97
N LYS A 453 -1.16 1.03 29.29
CA LYS A 453 -1.63 0.05 30.24
C LYS A 453 -3.07 -0.39 29.94
N GLY A 454 -3.24 -1.65 29.53
CA GLY A 454 -4.51 -2.36 29.42
C GLY A 454 -4.59 -3.53 30.38
N GLU A 455 -5.39 -4.55 30.07
CA GLU A 455 -5.48 -5.79 30.85
C GLU A 455 -4.16 -6.56 30.90
N ARG A 456 -3.34 -6.46 29.81
CA ARG A 456 -2.02 -7.08 29.70
C ARG A 456 -0.89 -6.26 30.34
N GLY A 457 -1.21 -5.10 30.91
CA GLY A 457 -0.23 -4.18 31.47
C GLY A 457 0.43 -3.27 30.43
N GLU A 458 1.28 -2.36 30.91
CA GLU A 458 2.12 -1.51 30.08
C GLU A 458 3.34 -2.28 29.59
N ARG A 459 3.76 -2.06 28.35
CA ARG A 459 4.91 -2.77 27.78
C ARG A 459 5.67 -1.90 26.78
N GLU A 460 6.98 -1.86 26.90
CA GLU A 460 7.86 -1.36 25.84
C GLU A 460 8.12 -2.44 24.80
N VAL A 461 8.04 -2.07 23.53
CA VAL A 461 8.36 -2.93 22.40
C VAL A 461 9.15 -2.14 21.35
N GLU A 462 10.01 -2.83 20.61
CA GLU A 462 10.84 -2.23 19.58
C GLU A 462 10.76 -3.07 18.29
N TRP A 463 10.46 -2.40 17.19
CA TRP A 463 10.52 -2.98 15.85
C TRP A 463 11.81 -2.53 15.17
N HIS A 464 12.65 -3.45 14.78
CA HIS A 464 13.87 -3.18 14.06
C HIS A 464 13.66 -3.30 12.55
N VAL A 465 14.29 -2.40 11.78
CA VAL A 465 14.34 -2.48 10.32
C VAL A 465 15.00 -3.82 9.95
N PRO A 466 14.34 -4.68 9.16
CA PRO A 466 14.92 -5.97 8.81
C PRO A 466 16.05 -5.83 7.80
N ASP A 467 17.03 -6.72 7.85
CA ASP A 467 18.13 -6.79 6.88
C ASP A 467 17.64 -7.23 5.49
N LYS A 468 16.59 -8.04 5.45
CA LYS A 468 15.98 -8.56 4.21
C LYS A 468 14.47 -8.36 4.24
N TRP A 469 13.92 -7.81 3.17
CA TRP A 469 12.47 -7.70 2.99
C TRP A 469 11.91 -8.93 2.28
N ASN A 470 11.11 -9.71 2.99
CA ASN A 470 10.46 -10.93 2.53
C ASN A 470 9.00 -10.98 3.02
N CYS A 471 8.30 -12.07 2.78
CA CYS A 471 6.89 -12.20 3.15
C CYS A 471 6.65 -12.11 4.67
N PHE A 472 7.56 -12.65 5.47
CA PHE A 472 7.44 -12.66 6.93
C PHE A 472 7.65 -11.25 7.51
N GLU A 473 8.68 -10.55 7.04
CA GLU A 473 8.98 -9.20 7.52
C GLU A 473 7.93 -8.17 7.10
N ARG A 474 7.29 -8.34 5.91
CA ARG A 474 6.14 -7.51 5.54
C ARG A 474 4.96 -7.72 6.49
N ASN A 475 4.63 -8.96 6.83
CA ASN A 475 3.56 -9.27 7.78
C ASN A 475 3.91 -8.83 9.20
N ARG A 476 5.16 -9.07 9.66
CA ARG A 476 5.66 -8.60 10.95
C ARG A 476 5.60 -7.08 11.06
N GLY A 477 6.10 -6.35 10.05
CA GLY A 477 5.99 -4.89 9.98
C GLY A 477 4.54 -4.41 10.03
N ARG A 478 3.59 -5.15 9.43
CA ARG A 478 2.16 -4.84 9.51
C ARG A 478 1.60 -4.99 10.93
N ALA A 479 2.05 -5.99 11.70
CA ALA A 479 1.65 -6.15 13.09
C ALA A 479 2.10 -4.97 13.97
N TYR A 480 3.32 -4.48 13.77
CA TYR A 480 3.82 -3.28 14.46
C TYR A 480 3.16 -1.99 13.95
N HIS A 481 2.85 -1.91 12.65
CA HIS A 481 2.08 -0.79 12.11
C HIS A 481 0.66 -0.71 12.71
N TYR A 482 0.06 -1.84 13.07
CA TYR A 482 -1.21 -1.84 13.80
C TYR A 482 -1.07 -1.04 15.11
N LEU A 483 -0.06 -1.33 15.93
CA LEU A 483 0.19 -0.58 17.17
C LEU A 483 0.46 0.90 16.85
N PHE A 484 1.35 1.20 15.89
CA PHE A 484 1.67 2.57 15.50
C PHE A 484 0.40 3.37 15.17
N SER A 485 -0.50 2.80 14.38
CA SER A 485 -1.76 3.46 14.01
C SER A 485 -2.68 3.71 15.21
N GLN A 486 -2.75 2.78 16.17
CA GLN A 486 -3.58 2.97 17.37
C GLN A 486 -2.99 4.01 18.32
N LEU A 487 -1.66 4.14 18.38
CA LEU A 487 -1.00 5.21 19.14
C LEU A 487 -1.23 6.57 18.48
N VAL A 488 -1.20 6.68 17.15
CA VAL A 488 -1.61 7.91 16.44
C VAL A 488 -3.09 8.26 16.72
N ALA A 489 -3.96 7.25 16.82
CA ALA A 489 -5.35 7.46 17.23
C ALA A 489 -5.45 8.04 18.65
N LEU A 490 -4.62 7.55 19.58
CA LEU A 490 -4.58 8.03 20.97
C LEU A 490 -4.08 9.48 21.06
N GLU A 491 -2.98 9.81 20.40
CA GLU A 491 -2.44 11.17 20.32
C GLU A 491 -3.45 12.14 19.72
N SER A 492 -4.09 11.73 18.60
CA SER A 492 -5.15 12.53 17.99
C SER A 492 -6.36 12.69 18.90
N LEU A 493 -6.73 11.68 19.66
CA LEU A 493 -7.83 11.75 20.63
C LEU A 493 -7.49 12.72 21.78
N PHE A 494 -6.26 12.72 22.28
CA PHE A 494 -5.82 13.68 23.30
C PHE A 494 -5.86 15.11 22.76
N GLU A 495 -5.43 15.33 21.54
CA GLU A 495 -5.53 16.64 20.89
C GLU A 495 -6.99 17.07 20.69
N ALA A 496 -7.90 16.14 20.33
CA ALA A 496 -9.33 16.42 20.26
C ALA A 496 -9.90 16.87 21.61
N TYR A 497 -9.56 16.18 22.71
CA TYR A 497 -9.99 16.60 24.06
C TYR A 497 -9.47 17.99 24.44
N LYS A 498 -8.21 18.29 24.14
CA LYS A 498 -7.60 19.60 24.39
C LYS A 498 -8.32 20.70 23.62
N LEU A 499 -8.57 20.52 22.33
CA LEU A 499 -9.32 21.45 21.49
C LEU A 499 -10.75 21.66 22.04
N PHE A 500 -11.41 20.60 22.47
CA PHE A 500 -12.73 20.70 23.11
C PHE A 500 -12.72 21.51 24.41
N GLN A 501 -11.70 21.33 25.27
CA GLN A 501 -11.53 22.14 26.50
C GLN A 501 -11.30 23.61 26.20
N GLN A 502 -10.65 23.94 25.07
CA GLN A 502 -10.45 25.30 24.59
C GLN A 502 -11.70 25.90 23.94
N GLY A 503 -12.78 25.13 23.81
CA GLY A 503 -14.04 25.59 23.20
C GLY A 503 -14.08 25.43 21.68
N GLU A 504 -13.07 24.80 21.05
CA GLU A 504 -13.08 24.57 19.62
C GLU A 504 -14.13 23.51 19.23
N ARG A 505 -14.92 23.82 18.20
CA ARG A 505 -15.98 22.95 17.66
C ARG A 505 -16.00 22.88 16.14
N LYS A 506 -15.20 23.71 15.48
CA LYS A 506 -15.19 23.81 14.03
C LYS A 506 -14.42 22.62 13.44
N VAL A 507 -15.08 21.83 12.59
CA VAL A 507 -14.52 20.64 11.92
C VAL A 507 -14.43 20.79 10.41
N ALA A 508 -14.98 21.86 9.83
CA ALA A 508 -14.87 22.20 8.42
C ALA A 508 -14.60 23.70 8.24
N ALA A 509 -13.79 24.04 7.26
CA ALA A 509 -13.40 25.43 6.96
C ALA A 509 -14.57 26.26 6.46
N LEU A 510 -15.39 25.69 5.57
CA LEU A 510 -16.48 26.34 4.87
C LEU A 510 -17.80 25.58 5.06
N ASN A 511 -18.90 26.32 5.00
CA ASN A 511 -20.23 25.73 4.87
C ASN A 511 -20.52 25.33 3.41
N PRO A 512 -21.56 24.55 3.10
CA PRO A 512 -21.84 24.08 1.74
C PRO A 512 -21.99 25.18 0.69
N SER A 513 -22.60 26.32 1.03
CA SER A 513 -22.81 27.43 0.09
C SER A 513 -21.54 28.25 -0.17
N GLU A 514 -20.66 28.33 0.81
CA GLU A 514 -19.33 28.94 0.67
C GLU A 514 -18.43 28.06 -0.16
N LEU A 515 -18.47 26.73 0.08
CA LEU A 515 -17.69 25.75 -0.65
C LEU A 515 -18.01 25.76 -2.16
N GLU A 516 -19.28 25.89 -2.54
CA GLU A 516 -19.69 25.99 -3.94
C GLU A 516 -19.08 27.22 -4.63
N LYS A 517 -19.05 28.35 -3.95
CA LYS A 517 -18.49 29.62 -4.46
C LYS A 517 -16.96 29.64 -4.50
N ALA A 518 -16.32 28.77 -3.71
CA ALA A 518 -14.86 28.69 -3.62
C ALA A 518 -14.23 27.81 -4.73
N ILE A 519 -15.05 27.13 -5.56
CA ILE A 519 -14.53 26.30 -6.66
C ILE A 519 -13.84 27.20 -7.71
N PRO A 520 -12.52 27.02 -7.96
CA PRO A 520 -11.77 27.81 -8.92
C PRO A 520 -12.34 27.70 -10.34
N GLN A 521 -12.36 28.83 -11.07
CA GLN A 521 -12.76 28.87 -12.47
C GLN A 521 -11.57 28.89 -13.43
N ASP A 522 -10.36 29.16 -12.94
CA ASP A 522 -9.09 29.06 -13.66
C ASP A 522 -8.53 27.63 -13.58
N GLU A 523 -7.60 27.32 -14.48
CA GLU A 523 -6.94 26.02 -14.49
C GLU A 523 -6.08 25.84 -13.24
N ARG A 524 -6.24 24.69 -12.57
CA ARG A 524 -5.47 24.29 -11.39
C ARG A 524 -4.95 22.88 -11.56
N VAL A 525 -3.71 22.65 -11.15
CA VAL A 525 -3.12 21.33 -10.95
C VAL A 525 -2.88 21.12 -9.47
N SER A 526 -3.15 19.91 -8.98
CA SER A 526 -2.97 19.58 -7.57
C SER A 526 -2.76 18.08 -7.38
N VAL A 527 -2.35 17.70 -6.18
CA VAL A 527 -2.14 16.32 -5.80
C VAL A 527 -2.52 16.10 -4.34
N GLY A 528 -3.32 15.09 -4.08
CA GLY A 528 -3.54 14.57 -2.74
C GLY A 528 -2.44 13.58 -2.40
N PHE A 529 -1.63 13.90 -1.40
CA PHE A 529 -0.63 13.00 -0.83
C PHE A 529 -1.21 12.31 0.38
N TRP A 530 -1.46 11.00 0.31
CA TRP A 530 -2.05 10.28 1.42
C TRP A 530 -1.59 8.84 1.49
N GLY A 531 -1.69 8.22 2.66
CA GLY A 531 -1.46 6.81 2.86
C GLY A 531 -2.74 5.98 2.74
N ALA A 532 -2.58 4.68 2.58
CA ALA A 532 -3.63 3.68 2.65
C ALA A 532 -3.19 2.50 3.52
N GLY A 533 -4.09 1.58 3.84
CA GLY A 533 -3.74 0.35 4.58
C GLY A 533 -2.66 -0.48 3.90
N ARG A 534 -2.55 -0.35 2.59
CA ARG A 534 -1.55 -1.05 1.76
C ARG A 534 -0.39 -0.16 1.31
N GLY A 535 -0.24 1.04 1.91
CA GLY A 535 0.88 1.96 1.63
C GLY A 535 0.46 3.23 0.90
N TRP A 536 1.16 3.56 -0.15
CA TRP A 536 1.04 4.74 -0.99
C TRP A 536 -0.35 4.97 -1.57
N LEU A 537 -0.81 6.24 -1.58
CA LEU A 537 -1.97 6.66 -2.34
C LEU A 537 -1.81 8.11 -2.80
N LEU A 538 -1.84 8.34 -4.11
CA LEU A 538 -1.89 9.68 -4.69
C LEU A 538 -3.10 9.84 -5.61
N HIS A 539 -3.73 11.01 -5.53
CA HIS A 539 -4.72 11.47 -6.48
C HIS A 539 -4.24 12.76 -7.13
N HIS A 540 -3.88 12.70 -8.41
CA HIS A 540 -3.51 13.86 -9.20
C HIS A 540 -4.75 14.42 -9.89
N LEU A 541 -4.99 15.72 -9.71
CA LEU A 541 -6.14 16.42 -10.22
C LEU A 541 -5.69 17.58 -11.13
N VAL A 542 -6.34 17.69 -12.29
CA VAL A 542 -6.36 18.91 -13.11
C VAL A 542 -7.80 19.33 -13.25
N MET A 543 -8.09 20.58 -12.94
CA MET A 543 -9.41 21.17 -13.11
C MET A 543 -9.34 22.49 -13.87
N ASP A 544 -10.39 22.81 -14.61
CA ASP A 544 -10.57 24.07 -15.32
C ASP A 544 -12.07 24.40 -15.39
N LYS A 545 -12.44 25.65 -15.26
CA LYS A 545 -13.83 26.14 -15.27
C LYS A 545 -14.75 25.39 -14.30
N GLY A 546 -14.22 25.08 -13.12
CA GLY A 546 -14.95 24.36 -12.07
C GLY A 546 -15.22 22.89 -12.39
N LYS A 547 -14.53 22.29 -13.38
CA LYS A 547 -14.71 20.90 -13.80
C LYS A 547 -13.38 20.16 -13.80
N ILE A 548 -13.43 18.84 -13.51
CA ILE A 548 -12.30 17.94 -13.65
C ILE A 548 -11.96 17.78 -15.14
N THR A 549 -10.74 18.09 -15.53
CA THR A 549 -10.24 17.92 -16.91
C THR A 549 -9.19 16.81 -17.03
N ASN A 550 -8.58 16.39 -15.91
CA ASN A 550 -7.81 15.16 -15.78
C ASN A 550 -7.82 14.68 -14.32
N TYR A 551 -7.88 13.39 -14.13
CA TYR A 551 -7.80 12.76 -12.81
C TYR A 551 -7.02 11.45 -12.93
N GLN A 552 -6.00 11.28 -12.09
CA GLN A 552 -5.18 10.05 -12.10
C GLN A 552 -5.04 9.54 -10.67
N ILE A 553 -5.25 8.26 -10.49
CA ILE A 553 -5.20 7.58 -9.18
C ILE A 553 -4.07 6.57 -9.20
N THR A 554 -3.06 6.78 -8.37
CA THR A 554 -2.02 5.78 -8.16
C THR A 554 -2.17 5.15 -6.79
N THR A 555 -2.49 3.86 -6.77
CA THR A 555 -2.76 3.10 -5.54
C THR A 555 -1.55 2.24 -5.16
N PRO A 556 -1.49 1.73 -3.92
CA PRO A 556 -0.42 0.82 -3.50
C PRO A 556 -0.30 -0.40 -4.42
N SER A 557 -1.41 -1.01 -4.79
CA SER A 557 -1.40 -2.18 -5.65
C SER A 557 -1.15 -1.86 -7.13
N THR A 558 -1.33 -0.61 -7.58
CA THR A 558 -0.83 -0.17 -8.89
C THR A 558 0.69 -0.25 -8.94
N ILE A 559 1.36 0.13 -7.84
CA ILE A 559 2.82 0.01 -7.70
C ILE A 559 3.23 -1.45 -7.62
N ASN A 560 2.69 -2.19 -6.65
CA ASN A 560 3.14 -3.53 -6.31
C ASN A 560 2.78 -4.58 -7.37
N ALA A 561 1.63 -4.45 -8.04
CA ALA A 561 1.19 -5.32 -9.14
C ALA A 561 1.54 -4.74 -10.52
N SER A 562 2.46 -3.77 -10.57
CA SER A 562 2.87 -3.19 -11.85
C SER A 562 3.53 -4.25 -12.75
N PRO A 563 3.27 -4.18 -14.07
CA PRO A 563 4.00 -4.98 -15.03
C PRO A 563 5.44 -4.48 -15.19
N ARG A 564 6.17 -5.15 -16.08
CA ARG A 564 7.46 -4.65 -16.56
C ARG A 564 7.34 -3.24 -17.12
N ASP A 565 8.41 -2.49 -16.96
CA ASP A 565 8.56 -1.17 -17.57
C ASP A 565 9.19 -1.28 -18.98
N PRO A 566 9.33 -0.14 -19.70
CA PRO A 566 9.93 -0.13 -21.04
C PRO A 566 11.37 -0.66 -21.11
N TRP A 567 12.04 -0.79 -19.98
CA TRP A 567 13.41 -1.32 -19.88
C TRP A 567 13.46 -2.79 -19.44
N GLY A 568 12.28 -3.45 -19.31
CA GLY A 568 12.17 -4.85 -18.91
C GLY A 568 12.37 -5.10 -17.41
N GLN A 569 12.36 -4.06 -16.55
CA GLN A 569 12.42 -4.24 -15.10
C GLN A 569 11.07 -4.78 -14.59
N PRO A 570 11.04 -5.92 -13.90
CA PRO A 570 9.81 -6.48 -13.36
C PRO A 570 9.22 -5.58 -12.28
N GLY A 571 7.90 -5.60 -12.13
CA GLY A 571 7.23 -5.00 -10.98
C GLY A 571 7.47 -5.76 -9.69
N PRO A 572 7.09 -5.18 -8.52
CA PRO A 572 7.35 -5.79 -7.22
C PRO A 572 6.83 -7.23 -7.05
N TYR A 573 5.61 -7.54 -7.49
CA TYR A 573 5.11 -8.93 -7.40
C TYR A 573 5.92 -9.88 -8.28
N GLU A 574 6.22 -9.47 -9.51
CA GLU A 574 6.95 -10.28 -10.47
C GLU A 574 8.36 -10.60 -9.95
N GLU A 575 9.07 -9.59 -9.42
CA GLU A 575 10.40 -9.77 -8.84
C GLU A 575 10.37 -10.63 -7.56
N ALA A 576 9.41 -10.39 -6.66
CA ALA A 576 9.25 -11.18 -5.44
C ALA A 576 9.00 -12.66 -5.72
N VAL A 577 8.22 -12.97 -6.75
CA VAL A 577 7.97 -14.35 -7.20
C VAL A 577 9.26 -14.99 -7.72
N MET A 578 9.97 -14.30 -8.61
CA MET A 578 11.23 -14.84 -9.19
C MET A 578 12.33 -15.06 -8.16
N ASN A 579 12.30 -14.33 -7.04
CA ASN A 579 13.25 -14.50 -5.93
C ASN A 579 12.81 -15.55 -4.90
N THR A 580 11.60 -16.09 -5.03
CA THR A 580 11.04 -17.08 -4.10
C THR A 580 11.57 -18.48 -4.45
N PRO A 581 12.22 -19.21 -3.53
CA PRO A 581 12.53 -20.63 -3.72
C PRO A 581 11.24 -21.45 -3.57
N MET A 582 11.16 -22.57 -4.27
CA MET A 582 10.14 -23.59 -4.04
C MET A 582 10.60 -24.49 -2.89
N ILE A 583 9.92 -24.42 -1.76
CA ILE A 583 10.28 -25.18 -0.55
C ILE A 583 9.34 -26.38 -0.36
N GLU A 584 8.19 -26.39 -1.05
CA GLU A 584 7.26 -27.52 -1.06
C GLU A 584 7.92 -28.81 -1.54
N ASP A 585 7.35 -29.95 -1.15
CA ASP A 585 7.75 -31.26 -1.68
C ASP A 585 7.41 -31.36 -3.17
N LEU A 586 8.44 -31.32 -4.00
CA LEU A 586 8.35 -31.41 -5.47
C LEU A 586 8.41 -32.88 -5.99
N THR A 587 8.48 -33.88 -5.12
CA THR A 587 8.51 -35.29 -5.53
C THR A 587 7.20 -35.73 -6.20
N ASN A 588 6.10 -35.07 -5.89
CA ASN A 588 4.83 -35.24 -6.59
C ASN A 588 4.38 -33.90 -7.20
N PRO A 589 4.68 -33.63 -8.48
CA PRO A 589 4.32 -32.37 -9.14
C PRO A 589 2.81 -32.06 -9.18
N GLU A 590 1.94 -33.06 -8.99
CA GLU A 590 0.48 -32.87 -8.95
C GLU A 590 0.00 -32.29 -7.61
N SER A 591 0.77 -32.47 -6.53
CA SER A 591 0.47 -31.89 -5.21
C SER A 591 1.04 -30.49 -5.02
N PHE A 592 1.79 -29.97 -5.98
CA PHE A 592 2.40 -28.65 -5.90
C PHE A 592 1.36 -27.52 -5.86
N THR A 593 1.36 -26.76 -4.78
CA THR A 593 0.35 -25.71 -4.51
C THR A 593 0.84 -24.30 -4.80
N SER A 594 2.15 -24.12 -5.02
CA SER A 594 2.81 -22.80 -5.11
C SER A 594 2.61 -21.94 -3.86
N ILE A 595 2.50 -22.55 -2.68
CA ILE A 595 2.20 -21.83 -1.44
C ILE A 595 3.25 -20.78 -1.12
N ASP A 596 4.54 -21.03 -1.38
CA ASP A 596 5.60 -20.08 -1.08
C ASP A 596 5.48 -18.82 -1.96
N MET A 597 5.18 -18.98 -3.25
CA MET A 597 4.85 -17.88 -4.14
C MET A 597 3.62 -17.09 -3.63
N LEU A 598 2.56 -17.81 -3.23
CA LEU A 598 1.34 -17.19 -2.71
C LEU A 598 1.57 -16.46 -1.39
N ARG A 599 2.40 -16.98 -0.47
CA ARG A 599 2.87 -16.27 0.73
C ARG A 599 3.59 -14.97 0.36
N GLY A 600 4.50 -15.05 -0.62
CA GLY A 600 5.18 -13.88 -1.17
C GLY A 600 4.20 -12.80 -1.62
N ILE A 601 3.28 -13.14 -2.54
CA ILE A 601 2.28 -12.22 -3.10
C ILE A 601 1.32 -11.68 -2.03
N ARG A 602 0.75 -12.55 -1.19
CA ARG A 602 -0.22 -12.12 -0.16
C ARG A 602 0.40 -11.19 0.87
N SER A 603 1.70 -11.29 1.15
CA SER A 603 2.38 -10.42 2.12
C SER A 603 2.32 -8.93 1.76
N PHE A 604 2.21 -8.59 0.48
CA PHE A 604 1.99 -7.22 0.02
C PHE A 604 0.56 -6.72 0.26
N ASP A 605 -0.37 -7.61 0.61
CA ASP A 605 -1.80 -7.32 0.75
C ASP A 605 -2.43 -6.76 -0.52
N PRO A 606 -2.55 -7.57 -1.60
CA PRO A 606 -3.09 -7.11 -2.87
C PRO A 606 -4.49 -6.53 -2.74
N CYS A 607 -4.70 -5.31 -3.25
CA CYS A 607 -5.99 -4.64 -3.33
C CYS A 607 -6.30 -4.29 -4.79
N MET A 608 -6.70 -5.29 -5.55
CA MET A 608 -6.92 -5.17 -6.99
C MET A 608 -8.13 -4.31 -7.38
N PRO A 609 -9.20 -4.15 -6.57
CA PRO A 609 -10.27 -3.19 -6.86
C PRO A 609 -9.75 -1.75 -6.96
N CYS A 610 -8.69 -1.41 -6.25
CA CYS A 610 -8.03 -0.11 -6.35
C CYS A 610 -7.23 0.06 -7.64
N THR A 611 -6.71 -1.05 -8.18
CA THR A 611 -5.85 -1.07 -9.37
C THR A 611 -6.65 -1.26 -10.65
N THR A 612 -7.84 -1.86 -10.56
CA THR A 612 -8.63 -2.32 -11.69
C THR A 612 -9.85 -1.44 -11.94
N HIS A 613 -10.15 -1.22 -13.23
CA HIS A 613 -11.27 -0.43 -13.70
C HIS A 613 -12.10 -1.26 -14.70
N ALA A 614 -13.36 -1.58 -14.43
CA ALA A 614 -14.18 -2.44 -15.27
C ALA A 614 -15.00 -1.69 -16.33
N HIS A 615 -15.14 -2.26 -17.53
CA HIS A 615 -16.10 -1.82 -18.55
C HIS A 615 -17.02 -2.97 -18.92
N THR A 616 -18.34 -2.73 -18.93
CA THR A 616 -19.34 -3.63 -19.51
C THR A 616 -19.73 -3.07 -20.88
N GLY A 617 -19.18 -3.63 -21.93
CA GLY A 617 -19.62 -3.44 -23.31
C GLY A 617 -19.84 -4.81 -23.94
N ASP A 618 -21.10 -5.10 -24.27
CA ASP A 618 -21.61 -6.19 -25.08
C ASP A 618 -20.96 -7.59 -25.00
N GLY A 619 -21.56 -8.41 -24.18
CA GLY A 619 -21.72 -9.83 -24.44
C GLY A 619 -20.51 -10.73 -24.32
N GLU A 620 -20.07 -11.03 -23.07
CA GLU A 620 -19.49 -12.33 -22.81
C GLU A 620 -19.89 -12.81 -21.41
N VAL A 621 -20.28 -14.09 -21.36
CA VAL A 621 -20.77 -14.77 -20.16
C VAL A 621 -19.67 -14.82 -19.10
N VAL A 622 -19.80 -14.03 -18.05
CA VAL A 622 -19.02 -14.18 -16.84
C VAL A 622 -19.38 -15.52 -16.21
N ARG A 623 -18.49 -16.49 -16.23
CA ARG A 623 -18.60 -17.66 -15.35
C ARG A 623 -18.45 -17.14 -13.93
N GLU A 624 -19.49 -17.33 -13.11
CA GLU A 624 -19.39 -17.18 -11.67
C GLU A 624 -18.30 -18.12 -11.15
N VAL A 625 -17.19 -17.55 -10.70
CA VAL A 625 -16.20 -18.30 -9.94
C VAL A 625 -16.69 -18.32 -8.51
N ASN A 626 -17.26 -19.44 -8.10
CA ASN A 626 -17.59 -19.72 -6.71
C ASN A 626 -16.30 -19.65 -5.89
N THR A 627 -16.15 -18.62 -5.08
CA THR A 627 -15.02 -18.40 -4.17
C THR A 627 -15.09 -19.26 -2.90
N CYS A 628 -15.97 -20.24 -2.84
CA CYS A 628 -16.11 -21.24 -1.79
C CYS A 628 -16.09 -22.65 -2.38
N SER A 629 -14.92 -23.17 -2.70
CA SER A 629 -14.73 -24.61 -2.70
C SER A 629 -14.25 -25.04 -1.32
N CYS A 630 -15.14 -25.02 -0.34
CA CYS A 630 -15.05 -25.96 0.77
C CYS A 630 -15.53 -27.29 0.21
N GLY A 631 -14.64 -28.27 0.18
CA GLY A 631 -14.84 -29.54 -0.44
C GLY A 631 -16.18 -30.21 -0.20
N GLY A 632 -16.63 -30.88 -1.19
CA GLY A 632 -17.71 -31.81 -1.18
C GLY A 632 -17.57 -32.70 -2.40
N ASP A 633 -17.11 -33.93 -2.12
CA ASP A 633 -16.91 -35.15 -2.90
C ASP A 633 -15.68 -35.22 -3.79
#